data_0c193aeb8a1970359a8e59989d4c4b4b
#
_entry.id   0c193aeb8a1970359a8e59989d4c4b4b
#
_cell.length_a   1.000
_cell.length_b   1.000
_cell.length_c   1.000
_cell.angle_alpha   90.00
_cell.angle_beta   90.00
_cell.angle_gamma   90.00
#
_symmetry.space_group_name_H-M   'P 1'
#
loop_
_entity.id
_entity.type
_entity.pdbx_description
1 polymer ?
#
loop_
_entity_poly.entity_id
_entity_poly.type
_entity_poly.pdbx_seq_one_letter_code
_entity_poly.pdbx_strand_id
1 'polypeptide(L)'
;GHKPILLIGGATGMIGDPSGKSKERNLLSESDISHNVEKIKNQVSKFLDFKKQKNPALILNNHDWIGKLNIIDFFRDYGKTLTVNYMMSKESVKKRISPGQSDGMSFTEFTYQLFQAYDFYHLMKNYDCKIQMGGSDQWGNITSGIELIRKKTGQKSFAITCPLITKSDGSKFGKTEDGNVWLDRNKTSPYKFYQYWLNSSDEDSESYIKIFTMADKKFIDSLILEHKSKPHERILQKFIASELTKMVHSEEDLESVIKASEIFFGKSTFSDLEEIKEDVFLDIFEDVPSVKISKNEYESISNVEIFLQLSGLFKSNSEIKRSLKENSIMINKERVNDNFDFDSISLIKKKYILLQKGKKNYFLINIQ
;
A
#
# COMPACT_ATOMS: atom_id res chain seq x y z
N GLY A 1 8.44 -9.06 24.34
CA GLY A 1 9.48 -9.85 24.89
C GLY A 1 10.18 -10.81 23.94
N HIS A 2 9.65 -11.08 22.70
CA HIS A 2 10.31 -11.95 21.71
C HIS A 2 11.25 -11.16 20.81
N LYS A 3 12.20 -11.85 20.19
CA LYS A 3 13.11 -11.30 19.19
C LYS A 3 12.57 -11.62 17.80
N PRO A 4 12.02 -10.65 17.06
CA PRO A 4 11.52 -10.88 15.71
C PRO A 4 12.67 -11.00 14.72
N ILE A 5 12.54 -11.93 13.77
CA ILE A 5 13.44 -12.09 12.62
C ILE A 5 12.61 -11.90 11.35
N LEU A 6 12.93 -10.87 10.57
CA LEU A 6 12.42 -10.71 9.22
C LEU A 6 13.35 -11.45 8.26
N LEU A 7 12.84 -12.50 7.65
CA LEU A 7 13.56 -13.24 6.62
C LEU A 7 13.20 -12.70 5.23
N ILE A 8 14.19 -12.21 4.51
CA ILE A 8 14.04 -11.78 3.12
C ILE A 8 14.53 -12.91 2.21
N GLY A 9 13.68 -13.27 1.24
CA GLY A 9 13.92 -14.35 0.30
C GLY A 9 14.77 -13.95 -0.90
N GLY A 10 16.02 -13.48 -0.71
CA GLY A 10 16.89 -13.13 -1.82
C GLY A 10 17.19 -14.32 -2.74
N ALA A 11 17.51 -15.51 -2.16
CA ALA A 11 17.71 -16.71 -2.95
C ALA A 11 16.38 -17.36 -3.38
N THR A 12 15.41 -17.46 -2.48
CA THR A 12 14.12 -18.07 -2.81
C THR A 12 13.29 -17.21 -3.77
N GLY A 13 13.54 -15.91 -3.86
CA GLY A 13 12.99 -15.02 -4.88
C GLY A 13 13.44 -15.35 -6.29
N MET A 14 14.63 -15.95 -6.45
CA MET A 14 15.12 -16.43 -7.76
C MET A 14 14.44 -17.73 -8.18
N ILE A 15 13.90 -18.50 -7.22
CA ILE A 15 13.24 -19.79 -7.46
C ILE A 15 11.74 -19.58 -7.74
N GLY A 16 11.09 -18.71 -6.96
CA GLY A 16 9.66 -18.42 -7.03
C GLY A 16 8.79 -19.36 -6.23
N ASP A 17 8.06 -18.82 -5.24
CA ASP A 17 7.11 -19.59 -4.41
C ASP A 17 5.84 -19.93 -5.18
N PRO A 18 5.48 -21.22 -5.34
CA PRO A 18 4.26 -21.63 -6.01
C PRO A 18 2.99 -21.45 -5.16
N SER A 19 3.13 -21.18 -3.85
CA SER A 19 2.00 -21.11 -2.91
C SER A 19 0.98 -20.04 -3.33
N GLY A 20 -0.30 -20.43 -3.38
CA GLY A 20 -1.41 -19.53 -3.75
C GLY A 20 -1.42 -19.05 -5.21
N LYS A 21 -0.66 -19.70 -6.11
CA LYS A 21 -0.57 -19.35 -7.54
C LYS A 21 -1.01 -20.51 -8.43
N SER A 22 -1.64 -20.15 -9.57
CA SER A 22 -2.03 -21.12 -10.60
C SER A 22 -1.00 -21.23 -11.75
N LYS A 23 -0.12 -20.23 -11.90
CA LYS A 23 0.91 -20.18 -12.96
C LYS A 23 2.30 -20.03 -12.34
N GLU A 24 3.31 -20.48 -13.08
CA GLU A 24 4.71 -20.30 -12.73
C GLU A 24 5.08 -18.80 -12.64
N ARG A 25 5.99 -18.47 -11.71
CA ARG A 25 6.47 -17.09 -11.56
C ARG A 25 7.52 -16.76 -12.61
N ASN A 26 7.49 -15.53 -13.11
CA ASN A 26 8.59 -14.99 -13.89
C ASN A 26 9.84 -14.91 -13.01
N LEU A 27 10.95 -15.38 -13.55
CA LEU A 27 12.25 -15.27 -12.89
C LEU A 27 12.73 -13.82 -12.94
N LEU A 28 13.14 -13.30 -11.79
CA LEU A 28 13.71 -11.96 -11.67
C LEU A 28 15.23 -12.04 -11.83
N SER A 29 15.84 -10.98 -12.34
CA SER A 29 17.29 -10.87 -12.38
C SER A 29 17.88 -10.67 -10.98
N GLU A 30 19.15 -10.97 -10.78
CA GLU A 30 19.84 -10.76 -9.50
C GLU A 30 19.84 -9.28 -9.08
N SER A 31 19.94 -8.37 -10.04
CA SER A 31 19.84 -6.92 -9.79
C SER A 31 18.47 -6.50 -9.31
N ASP A 32 17.38 -7.03 -9.92
CA ASP A 32 16.02 -6.74 -9.49
C ASP A 32 15.76 -7.24 -8.07
N ILE A 33 16.25 -8.44 -7.77
CA ILE A 33 16.10 -9.03 -6.43
C ILE A 33 16.86 -8.20 -5.39
N SER A 34 18.09 -7.80 -5.68
CA SER A 34 18.91 -6.96 -4.78
C SER A 34 18.23 -5.63 -4.52
N HIS A 35 17.67 -4.99 -5.55
CA HIS A 35 16.90 -3.77 -5.43
C HIS A 35 15.65 -3.97 -4.54
N ASN A 36 14.89 -5.03 -4.79
CA ASN A 36 13.68 -5.36 -4.03
C ASN A 36 14.01 -5.64 -2.55
N VAL A 37 15.10 -6.35 -2.26
CA VAL A 37 15.58 -6.62 -0.90
C VAL A 37 15.82 -5.31 -0.14
N GLU A 38 16.52 -4.34 -0.74
CA GLU A 38 16.79 -3.04 -0.10
C GLU A 38 15.49 -2.24 0.11
N LYS A 39 14.58 -2.24 -0.85
CA LYS A 39 13.28 -1.57 -0.70
C LYS A 39 12.44 -2.17 0.43
N ILE A 40 12.39 -3.50 0.53
CA ILE A 40 11.67 -4.20 1.60
C ILE A 40 12.29 -3.89 2.97
N LYS A 41 13.62 -3.91 3.10
CA LYS A 41 14.31 -3.53 4.34
C LYS A 41 13.91 -2.14 4.80
N ASN A 42 13.92 -1.16 3.89
CA ASN A 42 13.56 0.22 4.20
C ASN A 42 12.10 0.36 4.66
N GLN A 43 11.17 -0.34 4.00
CA GLN A 43 9.75 -0.32 4.40
C GLN A 43 9.54 -0.94 5.79
N VAL A 44 10.11 -2.11 6.06
CA VAL A 44 9.92 -2.84 7.32
C VAL A 44 10.60 -2.14 8.50
N SER A 45 11.66 -1.37 8.24
CA SER A 45 12.35 -0.60 9.28
C SER A 45 11.46 0.41 10.01
N LYS A 46 10.31 0.76 9.44
CA LYS A 46 9.30 1.62 10.10
C LYS A 46 8.47 0.87 11.15
N PHE A 47 8.34 -0.46 11.03
CA PHE A 47 7.45 -1.25 11.87
C PHE A 47 8.16 -2.04 12.97
N LEU A 48 9.47 -2.26 12.83
CA LEU A 48 10.27 -3.07 13.75
C LEU A 48 11.41 -2.25 14.32
N ASP A 49 11.65 -2.42 15.62
CA ASP A 49 12.74 -1.74 16.33
C ASP A 49 14.03 -2.58 16.28
N PHE A 50 14.97 -2.15 15.46
CA PHE A 50 16.28 -2.77 15.25
C PHE A 50 17.37 -2.27 16.21
N LYS A 51 17.08 -1.20 16.99
CA LYS A 51 18.04 -0.55 17.89
C LYS A 51 17.76 -0.82 19.37
N LYS A 52 16.68 -1.52 19.68
CA LYS A 52 16.27 -1.79 21.05
C LYS A 52 17.36 -2.54 21.82
N GLN A 53 17.61 -2.15 23.06
CA GLN A 53 18.65 -2.79 23.87
C GLN A 53 18.33 -4.27 24.19
N LYS A 54 17.04 -4.62 24.36
CA LYS A 54 16.61 -5.98 24.64
C LYS A 54 15.77 -6.54 23.50
N ASN A 55 16.19 -7.66 22.92
CA ASN A 55 15.52 -8.35 21.81
C ASN A 55 15.32 -7.46 20.57
N PRO A 56 16.39 -6.85 20.01
CA PRO A 56 16.27 -6.09 18.77
C PRO A 56 15.80 -6.99 17.63
N ALA A 57 15.00 -6.44 16.73
CA ALA A 57 14.64 -7.13 15.51
C ALA A 57 15.87 -7.40 14.64
N LEU A 58 15.83 -8.49 13.86
CA LEU A 58 16.84 -8.80 12.86
C LEU A 58 16.23 -8.81 11.46
N ILE A 59 16.99 -8.32 10.49
CA ILE A 59 16.71 -8.54 9.07
C ILE A 59 17.80 -9.46 8.53
N LEU A 60 17.39 -10.59 7.97
CA LEU A 60 18.28 -11.58 7.39
C LEU A 60 17.87 -11.88 5.95
N ASN A 61 18.86 -12.12 5.08
CA ASN A 61 18.64 -12.50 3.70
C ASN A 61 19.06 -13.97 3.50
N ASN A 62 18.16 -14.83 3.03
CA ASN A 62 18.49 -16.23 2.83
C ASN A 62 19.54 -16.49 1.73
N HIS A 63 19.81 -15.52 0.88
CA HIS A 63 20.93 -15.59 -0.06
C HIS A 63 22.28 -15.78 0.65
N ASP A 64 22.45 -15.24 1.86
CA ASP A 64 23.70 -15.32 2.62
C ASP A 64 24.13 -16.74 2.96
N TRP A 65 23.20 -17.68 3.03
CA TRP A 65 23.47 -19.10 3.30
C TRP A 65 23.08 -20.04 2.16
N ILE A 66 21.94 -19.82 1.48
CA ILE A 66 21.54 -20.66 0.33
C ILE A 66 22.54 -20.52 -0.81
N GLY A 67 22.99 -19.29 -1.12
CA GLY A 67 23.95 -19.01 -2.19
C GLY A 67 25.32 -19.68 -2.00
N LYS A 68 25.63 -20.11 -0.78
CA LYS A 68 26.90 -20.78 -0.45
C LYS A 68 26.77 -22.30 -0.36
N LEU A 69 25.57 -22.84 -0.52
CA LEU A 69 25.35 -24.29 -0.41
C LEU A 69 25.92 -25.00 -1.64
N ASN A 70 26.69 -26.06 -1.37
CA ASN A 70 27.00 -27.01 -2.42
C ASN A 70 25.76 -27.84 -2.72
N ILE A 71 25.40 -27.96 -4.00
CA ILE A 71 24.18 -28.64 -4.43
C ILE A 71 24.16 -30.13 -4.05
N ILE A 72 25.28 -30.81 -4.13
CA ILE A 72 25.40 -32.24 -3.76
C ILE A 72 25.17 -32.41 -2.27
N ASP A 73 25.83 -31.60 -1.44
CA ASP A 73 25.66 -31.61 0.00
C ASP A 73 24.22 -31.28 0.41
N PHE A 74 23.60 -30.28 -0.24
CA PHE A 74 22.23 -29.94 0.02
C PHE A 74 21.26 -31.09 -0.24
N PHE A 75 21.32 -31.73 -1.39
CA PHE A 75 20.47 -32.89 -1.69
C PHE A 75 20.79 -34.11 -0.85
N ARG A 76 22.06 -34.40 -0.60
CA ARG A 76 22.49 -35.49 0.25
C ARG A 76 21.99 -35.35 1.69
N ASP A 77 22.13 -34.16 2.26
CA ASP A 77 21.93 -33.95 3.69
C ASP A 77 20.51 -33.50 4.04
N TYR A 78 19.85 -32.75 3.16
CA TYR A 78 18.51 -32.20 3.38
C TYR A 78 17.48 -32.77 2.40
N GLY A 79 17.79 -32.91 1.11
CA GLY A 79 16.86 -33.38 0.09
C GLY A 79 16.19 -34.71 0.40
N LYS A 80 16.94 -35.70 0.91
CA LYS A 80 16.39 -36.99 1.30
C LYS A 80 15.57 -37.00 2.60
N THR A 81 15.58 -35.89 3.36
CA THR A 81 14.86 -35.78 4.62
C THR A 81 13.35 -35.68 4.43
N LEU A 82 12.91 -34.97 3.39
CA LEU A 82 11.50 -34.86 3.01
C LEU A 82 11.23 -35.83 1.85
N THR A 83 10.34 -36.80 2.04
CA THR A 83 9.98 -37.72 0.96
C THR A 83 9.12 -37.05 -0.10
N VAL A 84 9.21 -37.50 -1.36
CA VAL A 84 8.38 -37.02 -2.46
C VAL A 84 6.89 -37.13 -2.11
N ASN A 85 6.45 -38.24 -1.53
CA ASN A 85 5.05 -38.40 -1.13
C ASN A 85 4.60 -37.36 -0.10
N TYR A 86 5.46 -37.01 0.87
CA TYR A 86 5.19 -35.96 1.82
C TYR A 86 5.08 -34.59 1.14
N MET A 87 5.99 -34.28 0.24
CA MET A 87 5.98 -33.03 -0.52
C MET A 87 4.74 -32.92 -1.43
N MET A 88 4.37 -34.01 -2.11
CA MET A 88 3.17 -34.08 -2.94
C MET A 88 1.85 -33.99 -2.13
N SER A 89 1.87 -34.34 -0.84
CA SER A 89 0.70 -34.27 0.01
C SER A 89 0.27 -32.84 0.36
N LYS A 90 1.13 -31.84 0.12
CA LYS A 90 0.82 -30.42 0.40
C LYS A 90 -0.26 -29.89 -0.52
N GLU A 91 -1.19 -29.10 0.02
CA GLU A 91 -2.34 -28.60 -0.73
C GLU A 91 -1.93 -27.74 -1.93
N SER A 92 -0.92 -26.88 -1.76
CA SER A 92 -0.36 -26.05 -2.83
C SER A 92 0.17 -26.88 -4.00
N VAL A 93 0.83 -28.01 -3.70
CA VAL A 93 1.35 -28.94 -4.71
C VAL A 93 0.21 -29.71 -5.36
N LYS A 94 -0.72 -30.28 -4.56
CA LYS A 94 -1.87 -31.03 -5.09
C LYS A 94 -2.68 -30.22 -6.10
N LYS A 95 -2.96 -28.94 -5.80
CA LYS A 95 -3.70 -28.04 -6.69
C LYS A 95 -3.00 -27.84 -8.04
N ARG A 96 -1.66 -27.86 -8.06
CA ARG A 96 -0.86 -27.62 -9.27
C ARG A 96 -0.64 -28.86 -10.12
N ILE A 97 -0.61 -30.05 -9.53
CA ILE A 97 -0.39 -31.33 -10.25
C ILE A 97 -1.69 -32.04 -10.61
N SER A 98 -2.86 -31.54 -10.18
CA SER A 98 -4.15 -32.14 -10.50
C SER A 98 -4.50 -31.96 -11.98
N PRO A 99 -4.99 -33.01 -12.66
CA PRO A 99 -5.31 -32.96 -14.09
C PRO A 99 -6.33 -31.83 -14.40
N GLY A 100 -6.06 -31.04 -15.44
CA GLY A 100 -6.97 -30.03 -15.98
C GLY A 100 -7.06 -28.71 -15.20
N GLN A 101 -6.28 -28.49 -14.15
CA GLN A 101 -6.34 -27.27 -13.35
C GLN A 101 -5.18 -26.28 -13.55
N SER A 102 -4.06 -26.71 -14.14
CA SER A 102 -2.90 -25.84 -14.38
C SER A 102 -1.94 -26.43 -15.43
N ASP A 103 -0.98 -25.60 -15.88
CA ASP A 103 0.10 -26.00 -16.79
C ASP A 103 1.15 -26.94 -16.15
N GLY A 104 0.85 -27.51 -14.97
CA GLY A 104 1.76 -28.35 -14.21
C GLY A 104 2.63 -27.55 -13.24
N MET A 105 3.67 -28.20 -12.71
CA MET A 105 4.61 -27.61 -11.76
C MET A 105 6.03 -27.99 -12.20
N SER A 106 6.92 -27.01 -12.32
CA SER A 106 8.33 -27.28 -12.62
C SER A 106 9.02 -27.96 -11.42
N PHE A 107 10.14 -28.64 -11.68
CA PHE A 107 10.97 -29.20 -10.62
C PHE A 107 11.45 -28.12 -9.65
N THR A 108 11.78 -26.95 -10.18
CA THR A 108 12.21 -25.79 -9.38
C THR A 108 11.12 -25.35 -8.40
N GLU A 109 9.89 -25.17 -8.86
CA GLU A 109 8.75 -24.84 -7.99
C GLU A 109 8.46 -25.97 -6.96
N PHE A 110 8.54 -27.23 -7.39
CA PHE A 110 8.32 -28.38 -6.51
C PHE A 110 9.32 -28.41 -5.35
N THR A 111 10.58 -28.08 -5.62
CA THR A 111 11.64 -28.08 -4.61
C THR A 111 11.64 -26.84 -3.71
N TYR A 112 10.87 -25.79 -4.04
CA TYR A 112 10.80 -24.55 -3.24
C TYR A 112 10.56 -24.82 -1.74
N GLN A 113 9.62 -25.71 -1.43
CA GLN A 113 9.32 -26.06 -0.03
C GLN A 113 10.52 -26.63 0.74
N LEU A 114 11.49 -27.25 0.05
CA LEU A 114 12.72 -27.74 0.68
C LEU A 114 13.67 -26.58 1.02
N PHE A 115 13.75 -25.55 0.18
CA PHE A 115 14.56 -24.36 0.46
C PHE A 115 14.01 -23.58 1.65
N GLN A 116 12.70 -23.37 1.71
CA GLN A 116 12.09 -22.69 2.86
C GLN A 116 12.17 -23.56 4.14
N ALA A 117 12.10 -24.88 4.02
CA ALA A 117 12.34 -25.77 5.15
C ALA A 117 13.78 -25.66 5.68
N TYR A 118 14.74 -25.54 4.78
CA TYR A 118 16.14 -25.30 5.14
C TYR A 118 16.35 -23.93 5.79
N ASP A 119 15.68 -22.89 5.33
CA ASP A 119 15.71 -21.57 5.98
C ASP A 119 15.29 -21.66 7.44
N PHE A 120 14.18 -22.33 7.73
CA PHE A 120 13.71 -22.48 9.11
C PHE A 120 14.70 -23.29 9.97
N TYR A 121 15.25 -24.35 9.40
CA TYR A 121 16.30 -25.13 10.07
C TYR A 121 17.56 -24.29 10.34
N HIS A 122 18.01 -23.50 9.36
CA HIS A 122 19.15 -22.58 9.50
C HIS A 122 18.91 -21.53 10.60
N LEU A 123 17.73 -20.90 10.60
CA LEU A 123 17.36 -19.93 11.59
C LEU A 123 17.26 -20.53 13.00
N MET A 124 16.72 -21.73 13.11
CA MET A 124 16.69 -22.42 14.40
C MET A 124 18.09 -22.72 14.90
N LYS A 125 18.96 -23.27 14.06
CA LYS A 125 20.32 -23.68 14.44
C LYS A 125 21.21 -22.49 14.83
N ASN A 126 21.13 -21.38 14.09
CA ASN A 126 22.06 -20.27 14.20
C ASN A 126 21.51 -19.08 14.99
N TYR A 127 20.19 -18.97 15.15
CA TYR A 127 19.51 -17.83 15.77
C TYR A 127 18.49 -18.22 16.84
N ASP A 128 18.43 -19.52 17.22
CA ASP A 128 17.44 -20.08 18.18
C ASP A 128 15.98 -19.73 17.82
N CYS A 129 15.67 -19.66 16.53
CA CYS A 129 14.34 -19.37 16.03
C CYS A 129 13.44 -20.60 16.15
N LYS A 130 12.44 -20.56 17.03
CA LYS A 130 11.54 -21.67 17.32
C LYS A 130 10.18 -21.60 16.63
N ILE A 131 9.79 -20.41 16.16
CA ILE A 131 8.47 -20.17 15.57
C ILE A 131 8.65 -19.53 14.19
N GLN A 132 8.04 -20.11 13.16
CA GLN A 132 7.89 -19.47 11.85
C GLN A 132 6.45 -19.03 11.66
N MET A 133 6.27 -17.79 11.18
CA MET A 133 4.96 -17.18 10.96
C MET A 133 4.77 -16.81 9.48
N GLY A 134 3.53 -16.91 8.99
CA GLY A 134 3.18 -16.51 7.62
C GLY A 134 1.68 -16.45 7.38
N GLY A 135 1.29 -16.22 6.13
CA GLY A 135 -0.10 -16.38 5.69
C GLY A 135 -0.50 -17.86 5.65
N SER A 136 -1.80 -18.13 5.60
CA SER A 136 -2.31 -19.52 5.52
C SER A 136 -1.85 -20.27 4.28
N ASP A 137 -1.51 -19.58 3.21
CA ASP A 137 -0.90 -20.14 2.00
C ASP A 137 0.50 -20.71 2.25
N GLN A 138 1.20 -20.25 3.29
CA GLN A 138 2.55 -20.69 3.69
C GLN A 138 2.56 -21.94 4.59
N TRP A 139 1.40 -22.43 5.02
CA TRP A 139 1.30 -23.57 5.94
C TRP A 139 2.12 -24.79 5.48
N GLY A 140 2.01 -25.13 4.20
CA GLY A 140 2.74 -26.28 3.60
C GLY A 140 4.25 -26.12 3.71
N ASN A 141 4.77 -24.96 3.37
CA ASN A 141 6.20 -24.65 3.42
C ASN A 141 6.72 -24.63 4.87
N ILE A 142 6.01 -23.94 5.78
CA ILE A 142 6.40 -23.84 7.19
C ILE A 142 6.41 -25.22 7.88
N THR A 143 5.39 -26.05 7.65
CA THR A 143 5.33 -27.39 8.22
C THR A 143 6.40 -28.33 7.66
N SER A 144 6.87 -28.10 6.44
CA SER A 144 8.03 -28.81 5.89
C SER A 144 9.31 -28.47 6.66
N GLY A 145 9.46 -27.21 7.10
CA GLY A 145 10.55 -26.79 7.99
C GLY A 145 10.48 -27.47 9.36
N ILE A 146 9.30 -27.55 9.97
CA ILE A 146 9.11 -28.28 11.24
C ILE A 146 9.54 -29.74 11.11
N GLU A 147 9.14 -30.41 10.03
CA GLU A 147 9.48 -31.80 9.79
C GLU A 147 10.98 -31.98 9.54
N LEU A 148 11.62 -31.09 8.80
CA LEU A 148 13.07 -31.10 8.60
C LEU A 148 13.82 -30.96 9.93
N ILE A 149 13.44 -29.97 10.74
CA ILE A 149 14.02 -29.71 12.06
C ILE A 149 13.88 -30.97 12.94
N ARG A 150 12.67 -31.50 13.04
CA ARG A 150 12.37 -32.69 13.83
C ARG A 150 13.26 -33.87 13.43
N LYS A 151 13.40 -34.12 12.13
CA LYS A 151 14.22 -35.29 11.63
C LYS A 151 15.72 -35.08 11.80
N LYS A 152 16.21 -33.83 11.69
CA LYS A 152 17.64 -33.52 11.77
C LYS A 152 18.14 -33.33 13.19
N THR A 153 17.31 -32.85 14.12
CA THR A 153 17.74 -32.43 15.46
C THR A 153 16.97 -33.10 16.60
N GLY A 154 15.82 -33.70 16.32
CA GLY A 154 14.88 -34.17 17.35
C GLY A 154 14.16 -33.05 18.12
N GLN A 155 14.45 -31.77 17.82
CA GLN A 155 13.87 -30.63 18.55
C GLN A 155 12.49 -30.27 18.03
N LYS A 156 11.72 -29.58 18.89
CA LYS A 156 10.39 -29.05 18.55
C LYS A 156 10.50 -27.63 18.00
N SER A 157 9.78 -27.37 16.95
CA SER A 157 9.52 -26.02 16.41
C SER A 157 8.03 -25.85 16.08
N PHE A 158 7.59 -24.63 15.86
CA PHE A 158 6.17 -24.29 15.78
C PHE A 158 5.86 -23.44 14.55
N ALA A 159 4.64 -23.56 14.05
CA ALA A 159 4.09 -22.73 12.98
C ALA A 159 2.92 -21.91 13.51
N ILE A 160 2.84 -20.65 13.06
CA ILE A 160 1.66 -19.81 13.23
C ILE A 160 1.30 -19.26 11.86
N THR A 161 0.05 -19.43 11.43
CA THR A 161 -0.43 -18.82 10.19
C THR A 161 -1.67 -18.00 10.47
N CYS A 162 -1.79 -16.88 9.73
CA CYS A 162 -2.97 -16.04 9.73
C CYS A 162 -3.76 -16.26 8.43
N PRO A 163 -5.11 -16.23 8.46
CA PRO A 163 -5.91 -16.24 7.25
C PRO A 163 -5.49 -15.10 6.32
N LEU A 164 -5.59 -15.32 5.01
CA LEU A 164 -5.40 -14.24 4.04
C LEU A 164 -6.54 -13.24 4.17
N ILE A 165 -6.18 -11.96 4.12
CA ILE A 165 -7.14 -10.88 4.22
C ILE A 165 -7.82 -10.69 2.86
N THR A 166 -9.14 -10.72 2.87
CA THR A 166 -10.00 -10.42 1.72
C THR A 166 -10.95 -9.30 2.09
N LYS A 167 -11.52 -8.63 1.10
CA LYS A 167 -12.64 -7.73 1.33
C LYS A 167 -13.92 -8.54 1.57
N SER A 168 -14.93 -7.91 2.16
CA SER A 168 -16.26 -8.53 2.42
C SER A 168 -16.94 -9.00 1.14
N ASP A 169 -16.69 -8.36 0.00
CA ASP A 169 -17.15 -8.77 -1.32
C ASP A 169 -16.37 -9.96 -1.93
N GLY A 170 -15.41 -10.52 -1.21
CA GLY A 170 -14.54 -11.61 -1.66
C GLY A 170 -13.37 -11.18 -2.57
N SER A 171 -13.26 -9.93 -2.91
CA SER A 171 -12.15 -9.41 -3.73
C SER A 171 -10.85 -9.34 -2.92
N LYS A 172 -9.72 -9.21 -3.63
CA LYS A 172 -8.39 -9.17 -3.00
C LYS A 172 -8.19 -7.86 -2.25
N PHE A 173 -7.77 -7.97 -0.99
CA PHE A 173 -7.33 -6.84 -0.19
C PHE A 173 -6.11 -6.13 -0.81
N GLY A 174 -6.02 -4.81 -0.61
CA GLY A 174 -4.88 -4.00 -1.08
C GLY A 174 -4.88 -3.70 -2.58
N LYS A 175 -6.01 -3.96 -3.28
CA LYS A 175 -6.21 -3.59 -4.68
C LYS A 175 -7.35 -2.59 -4.83
N THR A 176 -7.14 -1.61 -5.71
CA THR A 176 -8.14 -0.68 -6.23
C THR A 176 -8.32 -0.92 -7.72
N GLU A 177 -9.21 -0.21 -8.39
CA GLU A 177 -9.34 -0.20 -9.85
C GLU A 177 -8.04 0.28 -10.52
N ASP A 178 -7.32 1.21 -9.88
CA ASP A 178 -6.05 1.78 -10.33
C ASP A 178 -4.82 0.91 -10.00
N GLY A 179 -4.99 -0.23 -9.32
CA GLY A 179 -3.89 -1.14 -8.99
C GLY A 179 -3.70 -1.41 -7.50
N ASN A 180 -2.45 -1.62 -7.08
CA ASN A 180 -2.13 -1.94 -5.69
C ASN A 180 -1.97 -0.66 -4.84
N VAL A 181 -2.39 -0.73 -3.58
CA VAL A 181 -2.07 0.28 -2.57
C VAL A 181 -0.72 -0.06 -1.95
N TRP A 182 0.25 0.81 -2.14
CA TRP A 182 1.63 0.60 -1.73
C TRP A 182 1.96 1.35 -0.43
N LEU A 183 2.88 0.79 0.36
CA LEU A 183 3.45 1.48 1.53
C LEU A 183 4.51 2.52 1.13
N ASP A 184 5.02 2.46 -0.10
CA ASP A 184 5.97 3.42 -0.65
C ASP A 184 5.21 4.66 -1.14
N ARG A 185 5.51 5.82 -0.56
CA ARG A 185 4.88 7.11 -0.87
C ARG A 185 5.04 7.57 -2.34
N ASN A 186 6.07 7.07 -3.02
CA ASN A 186 6.30 7.37 -4.44
C ASN A 186 5.39 6.56 -5.37
N LYS A 187 4.74 5.50 -4.86
CA LYS A 187 3.82 4.65 -5.61
C LYS A 187 2.36 4.85 -5.19
N THR A 188 2.11 5.14 -3.92
CA THR A 188 0.81 5.53 -3.37
C THR A 188 1.07 6.64 -2.38
N SER A 189 0.65 7.84 -2.72
CA SER A 189 0.84 9.01 -1.88
C SER A 189 0.12 8.88 -0.53
N PRO A 190 0.54 9.63 0.50
CA PRO A 190 -0.15 9.65 1.79
C PRO A 190 -1.64 9.98 1.67
N TYR A 191 -2.01 10.87 0.74
CA TYR A 191 -3.41 11.22 0.49
C TYR A 191 -4.21 10.05 -0.08
N LYS A 192 -3.72 9.41 -1.15
CA LYS A 192 -4.36 8.22 -1.74
C LYS A 192 -4.41 7.05 -0.75
N PHE A 193 -3.37 6.88 0.05
CA PHE A 193 -3.32 5.87 1.10
C PHE A 193 -4.40 6.11 2.16
N TYR A 194 -4.54 7.34 2.65
CA TYR A 194 -5.59 7.73 3.59
C TYR A 194 -6.99 7.53 3.00
N GLN A 195 -7.22 7.97 1.76
CA GLN A 195 -8.50 7.83 1.08
C GLN A 195 -8.89 6.36 0.87
N TYR A 196 -7.93 5.48 0.60
CA TYR A 196 -8.19 4.04 0.50
C TYR A 196 -8.84 3.50 1.77
N TRP A 197 -8.29 3.82 2.93
CA TRP A 197 -8.85 3.38 4.21
C TRP A 197 -10.15 4.10 4.56
N LEU A 198 -10.20 5.39 4.28
CA LEU A 198 -11.41 6.19 4.52
C LEU A 198 -12.60 5.67 3.70
N ASN A 199 -12.38 5.14 2.49
CA ASN A 199 -13.41 4.63 1.59
C ASN A 199 -13.74 3.14 1.78
N SER A 200 -13.18 2.47 2.78
CA SER A 200 -13.54 1.08 3.09
C SER A 200 -15.01 0.95 3.52
N SER A 201 -15.62 -0.21 3.25
CA SER A 201 -16.98 -0.50 3.71
C SER A 201 -17.07 -0.57 5.24
N ASP A 202 -18.26 -0.46 5.79
CA ASP A 202 -18.45 -0.56 7.24
C ASP A 202 -18.08 -1.95 7.75
N GLU A 203 -18.45 -3.01 7.00
CA GLU A 203 -18.13 -4.39 7.31
C GLU A 203 -16.62 -4.66 7.28
N ASP A 204 -15.93 -4.19 6.24
CA ASP A 204 -14.49 -4.29 6.16
C ASP A 204 -13.81 -3.54 7.30
N SER A 205 -14.28 -2.35 7.64
CA SER A 205 -13.71 -1.52 8.68
C SER A 205 -13.79 -2.17 10.07
N GLU A 206 -14.90 -2.88 10.38
CA GLU A 206 -15.01 -3.67 11.61
C GLU A 206 -13.96 -4.79 11.70
N SER A 207 -13.55 -5.34 10.55
CA SER A 207 -12.48 -6.34 10.48
C SER A 207 -11.10 -5.71 10.53
N TYR A 208 -10.90 -4.63 9.75
CA TYR A 208 -9.60 -3.98 9.61
C TYR A 208 -9.10 -3.32 10.89
N ILE A 209 -9.98 -2.71 11.69
CA ILE A 209 -9.58 -2.12 12.98
C ILE A 209 -8.94 -3.15 13.91
N LYS A 210 -9.42 -4.39 13.90
CA LYS A 210 -8.90 -5.50 14.72
C LYS A 210 -7.58 -6.05 14.23
N ILE A 211 -7.30 -5.94 12.92
CA ILE A 211 -6.13 -6.54 12.27
C ILE A 211 -4.98 -5.54 12.18
N PHE A 212 -5.27 -4.29 11.80
CA PHE A 212 -4.26 -3.33 11.41
C PHE A 212 -3.94 -2.27 12.46
N THR A 213 -4.70 -2.19 13.56
CA THR A 213 -4.39 -1.23 14.62
C THR A 213 -3.84 -1.89 15.88
N MET A 214 -3.15 -1.10 16.71
CA MET A 214 -2.63 -1.54 17.99
C MET A 214 -3.54 -1.15 19.15
N ALA A 215 -4.77 -0.72 18.87
CA ALA A 215 -5.76 -0.34 19.85
C ALA A 215 -6.20 -1.53 20.72
N ASP A 216 -6.50 -1.30 21.97
CA ASP A 216 -6.99 -2.36 22.86
C ASP A 216 -8.42 -2.78 22.52
N LYS A 217 -8.77 -4.01 22.92
CA LYS A 217 -10.07 -4.60 22.60
C LYS A 217 -11.25 -3.75 23.09
N LYS A 218 -11.16 -3.16 24.30
CA LYS A 218 -12.27 -2.40 24.86
C LYS A 218 -12.54 -1.14 24.07
N PHE A 219 -11.46 -0.45 23.65
CA PHE A 219 -11.56 0.72 22.79
C PHE A 219 -12.16 0.35 21.42
N ILE A 220 -11.67 -0.73 20.79
CA ILE A 220 -12.21 -1.22 19.51
C ILE A 220 -13.70 -1.53 19.63
N ASP A 221 -14.11 -2.27 20.66
CA ASP A 221 -15.51 -2.64 20.87
C ASP A 221 -16.39 -1.39 21.08
N SER A 222 -15.91 -0.38 21.81
CA SER A 222 -16.64 0.89 22.01
C SER A 222 -16.79 1.68 20.71
N LEU A 223 -15.72 1.74 19.90
CA LEU A 223 -15.75 2.47 18.63
C LEU A 223 -16.67 1.80 17.59
N ILE A 224 -16.73 0.47 17.58
CA ILE A 224 -17.66 -0.29 16.74
C ILE A 224 -19.10 0.00 17.14
N LEU A 225 -19.42 0.04 18.44
CA LEU A 225 -20.78 0.36 18.92
C LEU A 225 -21.19 1.79 18.55
N GLU A 226 -20.28 2.75 18.69
CA GLU A 226 -20.51 4.13 18.30
C GLU A 226 -20.76 4.25 16.80
N HIS A 227 -19.92 3.62 15.99
CA HIS A 227 -20.09 3.59 14.53
C HIS A 227 -21.45 3.02 14.09
N LYS A 228 -21.89 1.93 14.71
CA LYS A 228 -23.20 1.32 14.40
C LYS A 228 -24.38 2.25 14.72
N SER A 229 -24.22 3.16 15.67
CA SER A 229 -25.24 4.16 15.98
C SER A 229 -25.28 5.31 14.98
N LYS A 230 -24.14 5.63 14.35
CA LYS A 230 -23.97 6.76 13.42
C LYS A 230 -23.03 6.41 12.25
N PRO A 231 -23.42 5.48 11.35
CA PRO A 231 -22.53 5.01 10.28
C PRO A 231 -22.07 6.14 9.33
N HIS A 232 -22.94 7.14 9.12
CA HIS A 232 -22.65 8.30 8.25
C HIS A 232 -21.49 9.17 8.71
N GLU A 233 -21.12 9.13 10.00
CA GLU A 233 -19.96 9.85 10.55
C GLU A 233 -18.64 9.16 10.19
N ARG A 234 -18.67 7.89 9.74
CA ARG A 234 -17.51 7.07 9.29
C ARG A 234 -16.36 7.06 10.30
N ILE A 235 -16.70 6.93 11.59
CA ILE A 235 -15.70 7.04 12.67
C ILE A 235 -14.67 5.90 12.65
N LEU A 236 -15.06 4.66 12.29
CA LEU A 236 -14.13 3.53 12.13
C LEU A 236 -13.14 3.80 11.02
N GLN A 237 -13.63 4.20 9.84
CA GLN A 237 -12.80 4.49 8.68
C GLN A 237 -11.82 5.63 8.96
N LYS A 238 -12.29 6.71 9.58
CA LYS A 238 -11.44 7.84 9.97
C LYS A 238 -10.36 7.43 10.95
N PHE A 239 -10.70 6.63 11.96
CA PHE A 239 -9.73 6.13 12.92
C PHE A 239 -8.66 5.26 12.26
N ILE A 240 -9.09 4.26 11.46
CA ILE A 240 -8.17 3.36 10.75
C ILE A 240 -7.27 4.15 9.79
N ALA A 241 -7.85 5.04 8.98
CA ALA A 241 -7.10 5.86 8.04
C ALA A 241 -6.06 6.73 8.74
N SER A 242 -6.41 7.35 9.87
CA SER A 242 -5.49 8.17 10.66
C SER A 242 -4.36 7.36 11.27
N GLU A 243 -4.68 6.27 11.98
CA GLU A 243 -3.68 5.41 12.61
C GLU A 243 -2.69 4.84 11.59
N LEU A 244 -3.19 4.34 10.46
CA LEU A 244 -2.34 3.71 9.46
C LEU A 244 -1.53 4.72 8.65
N THR A 245 -2.10 5.88 8.34
CA THR A 245 -1.33 6.94 7.66
C THR A 245 -0.20 7.45 8.54
N LYS A 246 -0.46 7.68 9.83
CA LYS A 246 0.56 8.04 10.81
C LYS A 246 1.64 6.96 10.92
N MET A 247 1.27 5.69 10.98
CA MET A 247 2.19 4.55 11.13
C MET A 247 3.08 4.35 9.91
N VAL A 248 2.52 4.45 8.69
CA VAL A 248 3.20 4.16 7.42
C VAL A 248 3.98 5.36 6.91
N HIS A 249 3.43 6.55 7.03
CA HIS A 249 4.03 7.80 6.54
C HIS A 249 4.58 8.64 7.70
N SER A 250 3.82 9.61 8.20
CA SER A 250 4.18 10.42 9.37
C SER A 250 2.96 11.13 9.96
N GLU A 251 3.13 11.72 11.14
CA GLU A 251 2.13 12.63 11.77
C GLU A 251 1.89 13.86 10.89
N GLU A 252 2.97 14.47 10.37
CA GLU A 252 2.89 15.64 9.49
C GLU A 252 2.13 15.35 8.19
N ASP A 253 2.35 14.14 7.61
CA ASP A 253 1.61 13.72 6.43
C ASP A 253 0.13 13.53 6.75
N LEU A 254 -0.20 12.95 7.91
CA LEU A 254 -1.57 12.80 8.36
C LEU A 254 -2.27 14.15 8.51
N GLU A 255 -1.64 15.11 9.19
CA GLU A 255 -2.20 16.46 9.35
C GLU A 255 -2.47 17.13 8.00
N SER A 256 -1.51 17.02 7.07
CA SER A 256 -1.64 17.55 5.71
C SER A 256 -2.80 16.89 4.95
N VAL A 257 -2.96 15.58 5.08
CA VAL A 257 -4.01 14.81 4.40
C VAL A 257 -5.40 15.08 4.99
N ILE A 258 -5.52 15.27 6.31
CA ILE A 258 -6.80 15.64 6.94
C ILE A 258 -7.23 17.03 6.43
N LYS A 259 -6.33 18.02 6.46
CA LYS A 259 -6.60 19.35 5.89
C LYS A 259 -7.02 19.27 4.42
N ALA A 260 -6.30 18.44 3.63
CA ALA A 260 -6.61 18.23 2.23
C ALA A 260 -8.01 17.63 2.00
N SER A 261 -8.40 16.66 2.82
CA SER A 261 -9.74 16.04 2.74
C SER A 261 -10.85 17.05 3.08
N GLU A 262 -10.62 17.92 4.05
CA GLU A 262 -11.55 19.00 4.40
C GLU A 262 -11.66 20.04 3.28
N ILE A 263 -10.58 20.31 2.57
CA ILE A 263 -10.57 21.22 1.41
C ILE A 263 -11.45 20.70 0.28
N PHE A 264 -11.42 19.42 -0.01
CA PHE A 264 -12.21 18.84 -1.09
C PHE A 264 -13.70 18.80 -0.76
N PHE A 265 -14.04 18.47 0.48
CA PHE A 265 -15.43 18.26 0.92
C PHE A 265 -16.01 19.42 1.73
N GLY A 266 -15.22 20.41 2.12
CA GLY A 266 -15.59 21.49 3.05
C GLY A 266 -15.62 22.91 2.47
N LYS A 267 -15.74 23.88 3.36
CA LYS A 267 -15.65 25.32 3.09
C LYS A 267 -14.19 25.79 3.24
N SER A 268 -13.30 25.30 2.39
CA SER A 268 -11.90 25.73 2.42
C SER A 268 -11.70 27.12 1.83
N THR A 269 -10.65 27.79 2.29
CA THR A 269 -10.21 29.12 1.84
C THR A 269 -8.94 29.02 0.99
N PHE A 270 -8.51 30.13 0.39
CA PHE A 270 -7.21 30.22 -0.30
C PHE A 270 -6.04 29.87 0.65
N SER A 271 -6.09 30.33 1.89
CA SER A 271 -5.06 30.04 2.91
C SER A 271 -4.90 28.53 3.14
N ASP A 272 -6.01 27.79 3.20
CA ASP A 272 -5.97 26.34 3.39
C ASP A 272 -5.26 25.63 2.21
N LEU A 273 -5.46 26.11 0.97
CA LEU A 273 -4.77 25.60 -0.23
C LEU A 273 -3.27 25.91 -0.23
N GLU A 274 -2.86 27.06 0.34
CA GLU A 274 -1.46 27.44 0.49
C GLU A 274 -0.74 26.64 1.60
N GLU A 275 -1.42 26.23 2.65
CA GLU A 275 -0.82 25.53 3.79
C GLU A 275 -0.48 24.06 3.51
N ILE A 276 -1.26 23.37 2.66
CA ILE A 276 -0.99 21.95 2.35
C ILE A 276 0.30 21.80 1.52
N LYS A 277 0.98 20.65 1.63
CA LYS A 277 2.17 20.34 0.83
C LYS A 277 1.81 20.26 -0.66
N GLU A 278 2.73 20.70 -1.56
CA GLU A 278 2.48 20.74 -3.01
C GLU A 278 2.17 19.36 -3.59
N ASP A 279 2.85 18.31 -3.12
CA ASP A 279 2.59 16.92 -3.51
C ASP A 279 1.15 16.49 -3.14
N VAL A 280 0.71 16.82 -1.95
CA VAL A 280 -0.66 16.55 -1.49
C VAL A 280 -1.69 17.37 -2.29
N PHE A 281 -1.40 18.62 -2.58
CA PHE A 281 -2.25 19.47 -3.44
C PHE A 281 -2.43 18.84 -4.84
N LEU A 282 -1.34 18.39 -5.46
CA LEU A 282 -1.39 17.73 -6.77
C LEU A 282 -2.15 16.42 -6.73
N ASP A 283 -2.00 15.62 -5.67
CA ASP A 283 -2.74 14.37 -5.48
C ASP A 283 -4.26 14.57 -5.36
N ILE A 284 -4.69 15.63 -4.64
CA ILE A 284 -6.12 15.97 -4.51
C ILE A 284 -6.74 16.24 -5.87
N PHE A 285 -5.99 16.90 -6.74
CA PHE A 285 -6.47 17.36 -8.04
C PHE A 285 -5.93 16.54 -9.23
N GLU A 286 -5.37 15.34 -8.99
CA GLU A 286 -4.80 14.48 -10.05
C GLU A 286 -5.82 14.12 -11.13
N ASP A 287 -7.05 13.75 -10.72
CA ASP A 287 -8.14 13.40 -11.64
C ASP A 287 -8.95 14.61 -12.16
N VAL A 288 -8.55 15.80 -11.76
CA VAL A 288 -9.20 17.03 -12.20
C VAL A 288 -8.62 17.46 -13.55
N PRO A 289 -9.47 17.77 -14.55
CA PRO A 289 -8.99 18.30 -15.81
C PRO A 289 -8.05 19.48 -15.60
N SER A 290 -6.94 19.52 -16.32
CA SER A 290 -5.92 20.55 -16.13
C SER A 290 -5.34 21.04 -17.45
N VAL A 291 -4.83 22.27 -17.43
CA VAL A 291 -4.08 22.87 -18.54
C VAL A 291 -2.77 23.47 -18.00
N LYS A 292 -1.74 23.41 -18.83
CA LYS A 292 -0.47 24.09 -18.59
C LYS A 292 -0.40 25.33 -19.50
N ILE A 293 -0.13 26.48 -18.92
CA ILE A 293 0.11 27.73 -19.66
C ILE A 293 1.46 28.29 -19.28
N SER A 294 2.13 28.94 -20.22
CA SER A 294 3.37 29.64 -19.93
C SER A 294 3.12 30.91 -19.13
N LYS A 295 4.11 31.35 -18.37
CA LYS A 295 4.04 32.62 -17.63
C LYS A 295 3.72 33.79 -18.54
N ASN A 296 4.32 33.83 -19.73
CA ASN A 296 4.06 34.89 -20.71
C ASN A 296 2.61 34.91 -21.21
N GLU A 297 2.03 33.72 -21.44
CA GLU A 297 0.62 33.59 -21.79
C GLU A 297 -0.30 34.09 -20.66
N TYR A 298 0.02 33.70 -19.40
CA TYR A 298 -0.73 34.17 -18.26
C TYR A 298 -0.69 35.70 -18.11
N GLU A 299 0.49 36.30 -18.22
CA GLU A 299 0.70 37.76 -18.14
C GLU A 299 0.05 38.52 -19.30
N SER A 300 -0.25 37.88 -20.42
CA SER A 300 -0.95 38.46 -21.57
C SER A 300 -2.46 38.50 -21.43
N ILE A 301 -3.02 37.81 -20.41
CA ILE A 301 -4.46 37.75 -20.18
C ILE A 301 -4.93 39.06 -19.58
N SER A 302 -5.86 39.75 -20.26
CA SER A 302 -6.32 41.07 -19.87
C SER A 302 -7.59 41.09 -19.01
N ASN A 303 -8.29 39.96 -18.90
CA ASN A 303 -9.52 39.89 -18.12
C ASN A 303 -9.95 38.46 -17.80
N VAL A 304 -10.87 38.34 -16.85
CA VAL A 304 -11.36 37.03 -16.35
C VAL A 304 -12.11 36.21 -17.42
N GLU A 305 -12.80 36.83 -18.38
CA GLU A 305 -13.53 36.12 -19.44
C GLU A 305 -12.56 35.35 -20.35
N ILE A 306 -11.47 36.01 -20.79
CA ILE A 306 -10.41 35.38 -21.60
C ILE A 306 -9.74 34.22 -20.83
N PHE A 307 -9.46 34.44 -19.55
CA PHE A 307 -8.88 33.42 -18.68
C PHE A 307 -9.79 32.20 -18.56
N LEU A 308 -11.08 32.40 -18.33
CA LEU A 308 -12.03 31.29 -18.23
C LEU A 308 -12.22 30.56 -19.57
N GLN A 309 -12.07 31.24 -20.70
CA GLN A 309 -12.12 30.64 -22.03
C GLN A 309 -10.93 29.72 -22.27
N LEU A 310 -9.72 30.13 -21.87
CA LEU A 310 -8.49 29.31 -21.99
C LEU A 310 -8.54 28.03 -21.17
N SER A 311 -9.28 28.01 -20.06
CA SER A 311 -9.41 26.84 -19.22
C SER A 311 -10.08 25.64 -19.92
N GLY A 312 -10.88 25.86 -20.95
CA GLY A 312 -11.69 24.80 -21.57
C GLY A 312 -12.84 24.26 -20.71
N LEU A 313 -13.07 24.84 -19.54
CA LEU A 313 -14.16 24.45 -18.62
C LEU A 313 -15.54 24.84 -19.15
N PHE A 314 -15.60 25.81 -20.05
CA PHE A 314 -16.82 26.37 -20.59
C PHE A 314 -16.94 26.10 -22.10
N LYS A 315 -18.15 25.78 -22.56
CA LYS A 315 -18.43 25.43 -23.95
C LYS A 315 -18.58 26.68 -24.86
N SER A 316 -18.85 27.86 -24.28
CA SER A 316 -19.06 29.08 -25.03
C SER A 316 -18.91 30.33 -24.14
N ASN A 317 -18.63 31.49 -24.79
CA ASN A 317 -18.56 32.78 -24.10
C ASN A 317 -19.91 33.19 -23.47
N SER A 318 -21.03 32.78 -24.08
CA SER A 318 -22.35 33.00 -23.49
C SER A 318 -22.54 32.25 -22.17
N GLU A 319 -21.97 31.08 -22.05
CA GLU A 319 -21.97 30.28 -20.80
C GLU A 319 -21.11 30.95 -19.73
N ILE A 320 -19.93 31.45 -20.09
CA ILE A 320 -19.05 32.18 -19.17
C ILE A 320 -19.79 33.40 -18.60
N LYS A 321 -20.34 34.27 -19.46
CA LYS A 321 -21.08 35.48 -19.05
C LYS A 321 -22.27 35.15 -18.14
N ARG A 322 -23.01 34.07 -18.45
CA ARG A 322 -24.11 33.63 -17.59
C ARG A 322 -23.60 33.16 -16.22
N SER A 323 -22.55 32.35 -16.21
CA SER A 323 -21.98 31.80 -14.98
C SER A 323 -21.35 32.87 -14.07
N LEU A 324 -20.78 33.93 -14.65
CA LEU A 324 -20.29 35.11 -13.90
C LEU A 324 -21.45 35.88 -13.27
N LYS A 325 -22.52 36.17 -14.02
CA LYS A 325 -23.73 36.81 -13.48
C LYS A 325 -24.41 36.02 -12.37
N GLU A 326 -24.42 34.70 -12.49
CA GLU A 326 -24.99 33.78 -11.47
C GLU A 326 -24.07 33.60 -10.27
N ASN A 327 -22.86 34.18 -10.21
CA ASN A 327 -21.84 33.96 -9.19
C ASN A 327 -21.55 32.45 -8.97
N SER A 328 -21.59 31.65 -10.04
CA SER A 328 -21.43 30.20 -9.99
C SER A 328 -20.00 29.73 -10.19
N ILE A 329 -19.07 30.68 -10.40
CA ILE A 329 -17.64 30.42 -10.59
C ILE A 329 -16.88 30.85 -9.34
N MET A 330 -15.88 30.02 -8.98
CA MET A 330 -14.87 30.37 -7.98
C MET A 330 -13.48 30.23 -8.61
N ILE A 331 -12.59 31.16 -8.26
CA ILE A 331 -11.15 31.11 -8.50
C ILE A 331 -10.48 31.03 -7.15
N ASN A 332 -9.67 30.00 -6.92
CA ASN A 332 -8.96 29.77 -5.66
C ASN A 332 -9.87 29.83 -4.43
N LYS A 333 -11.12 29.30 -4.56
CA LYS A 333 -12.18 29.30 -3.53
C LYS A 333 -12.86 30.67 -3.30
N GLU A 334 -12.50 31.69 -4.02
CA GLU A 334 -13.15 32.98 -3.99
C GLU A 334 -14.16 33.12 -5.15
N ARG A 335 -15.36 33.65 -4.86
CA ARG A 335 -16.38 33.86 -5.89
C ARG A 335 -16.01 35.00 -6.81
N VAL A 336 -16.19 34.78 -8.10
CA VAL A 336 -15.92 35.75 -9.14
C VAL A 336 -17.21 36.17 -9.87
N ASN A 337 -17.28 37.44 -10.25
CA ASN A 337 -18.37 38.03 -10.98
C ASN A 337 -17.85 38.91 -12.15
N ASP A 338 -18.73 39.56 -12.87
CA ASP A 338 -18.39 40.40 -14.01
C ASP A 338 -17.42 41.57 -13.70
N ASN A 339 -17.32 42.00 -12.44
CA ASN A 339 -16.44 43.07 -11.98
C ASN A 339 -15.20 42.58 -11.27
N PHE A 340 -14.88 41.29 -11.38
CA PHE A 340 -13.73 40.69 -10.70
C PHE A 340 -12.43 41.22 -11.30
N ASP A 341 -11.57 41.73 -10.43
CA ASP A 341 -10.23 42.16 -10.80
C ASP A 341 -9.30 40.96 -11.04
N PHE A 342 -8.96 40.72 -12.30
CA PHE A 342 -8.11 39.58 -12.69
C PHE A 342 -6.68 39.68 -12.09
N ASP A 343 -6.17 40.92 -11.96
CA ASP A 343 -4.83 41.15 -11.43
C ASP A 343 -4.75 40.87 -9.92
N SER A 344 -5.88 40.74 -9.24
CA SER A 344 -5.94 40.37 -7.82
C SER A 344 -5.72 38.88 -7.55
N ILE A 345 -5.65 38.03 -8.59
CA ILE A 345 -5.50 36.58 -8.40
C ILE A 345 -4.13 36.23 -7.82
N SER A 346 -4.14 35.71 -6.61
CA SER A 346 -2.94 35.08 -6.00
C SER A 346 -2.78 33.64 -6.47
N LEU A 347 -1.57 33.27 -6.91
CA LEU A 347 -1.29 31.92 -7.36
C LEU A 347 -1.06 30.99 -6.18
N ILE A 348 -1.77 29.86 -6.13
CA ILE A 348 -1.52 28.78 -5.15
C ILE A 348 -0.10 28.24 -5.42
N LYS A 349 0.73 28.15 -4.38
CA LYS A 349 2.14 27.73 -4.51
C LYS A 349 2.94 28.49 -5.57
N LYS A 350 2.54 29.74 -5.90
CA LYS A 350 3.13 30.57 -6.97
C LYS A 350 3.04 29.96 -8.38
N LYS A 351 2.22 28.93 -8.60
CA LYS A 351 2.15 28.16 -9.84
C LYS A 351 0.75 27.77 -10.27
N TYR A 352 -0.19 27.64 -9.35
CA TYR A 352 -1.48 27.03 -9.66
C TYR A 352 -2.65 27.99 -9.46
N ILE A 353 -3.69 27.81 -10.29
CA ILE A 353 -5.00 28.43 -10.08
C ILE A 353 -6.04 27.31 -10.13
N LEU A 354 -6.88 27.23 -9.10
CA LEU A 354 -7.99 26.31 -9.01
C LEU A 354 -9.28 26.99 -9.45
N LEU A 355 -9.84 26.55 -10.56
CA LEU A 355 -11.17 26.97 -11.00
C LEU A 355 -12.21 25.99 -10.46
N GLN A 356 -13.37 26.51 -10.07
CA GLN A 356 -14.52 25.71 -9.68
C GLN A 356 -15.80 26.29 -10.30
N LYS A 357 -16.59 25.41 -10.94
CA LYS A 357 -17.90 25.72 -11.49
C LYS A 357 -18.99 24.95 -10.77
N GLY A 358 -19.82 25.63 -10.01
CA GLY A 358 -20.79 24.99 -9.13
C GLY A 358 -20.11 24.21 -7.99
N LYS A 359 -20.73 23.11 -7.52
CA LYS A 359 -20.25 22.40 -6.31
C LYS A 359 -19.17 21.32 -6.58
N LYS A 360 -19.11 20.77 -7.81
CA LYS A 360 -18.33 19.54 -8.07
C LYS A 360 -17.34 19.62 -9.23
N ASN A 361 -17.46 20.61 -10.10
CA ASN A 361 -16.62 20.70 -11.28
C ASN A 361 -15.40 21.58 -11.00
N TYR A 362 -14.26 20.95 -10.84
CA TYR A 362 -12.97 21.60 -10.66
C TYR A 362 -12.15 21.55 -11.94
N PHE A 363 -11.24 22.51 -12.09
CA PHE A 363 -10.26 22.58 -13.15
C PHE A 363 -8.98 23.23 -12.63
N LEU A 364 -7.82 22.65 -12.95
CA LEU A 364 -6.54 23.15 -12.46
C LEU A 364 -5.74 23.79 -13.59
N ILE A 365 -5.27 25.01 -13.38
CA ILE A 365 -4.35 25.70 -14.29
C ILE A 365 -2.98 25.68 -13.64
N ASN A 366 -1.99 25.21 -14.40
CA ASN A 366 -0.58 25.16 -13.99
C ASN A 366 0.21 26.15 -14.82
N ILE A 367 0.76 27.17 -14.18
CA ILE A 367 1.57 28.24 -14.80
C ILE A 367 3.03 27.82 -14.70
N GLN A 368 3.72 27.72 -15.88
CA GLN A 368 5.11 27.24 -15.99
C GLN A 368 6.04 28.33 -16.52
#